data_c9efc979deb44fe3175b1ea739833fb5
#
_entry.id   c9efc979deb44fe3175b1ea739833fb5
#
_cell.length_a   1.000
_cell.length_b   1.000
_cell.length_c   1.000
_cell.angle_alpha   90.00
_cell.angle_beta   90.00
_cell.angle_gamma   90.00
#
_symmetry.space_group_name_H-M   'P 1'
#
loop_
_entity.id
_entity.type
_entity.pdbx_description
1 polymer ?
#
loop_
_entity_poly.entity_id
_entity_poly.type
_entity_poly.pdbx_seq_one_letter_code
_entity_poly.pdbx_strand_id
1 'polypeptide(L)'
;SLAGKDTLPGGTFISIHGGFNTVFVNEDPDRMLAVDALRQLEREGEIAGLHDDFLSTCGNGGAFETMGGIGRAWAKEIKASGVSGVVLPAT
;
A
#
# COMPACT_ATOMS: atom_id res chain seq x y z
N SER A 1 -8.69 3.64 -4.16
CA SER A 1 -7.82 4.25 -5.16
C SER A 1 -7.05 5.44 -4.61
N LEU A 2 -5.83 5.61 -5.06
CA LEU A 2 -4.95 6.74 -4.72
C LEU A 2 -5.03 7.88 -5.75
N ALA A 3 -5.84 7.73 -6.79
CA ALA A 3 -5.97 8.72 -7.85
C ALA A 3 -6.34 10.09 -7.28
N GLY A 4 -5.57 11.11 -7.63
CA GLY A 4 -5.79 12.49 -7.18
C GLY A 4 -5.52 12.77 -5.70
N LYS A 5 -4.97 11.80 -4.95
CA LYS A 5 -4.64 11.97 -3.54
C LYS A 5 -3.15 12.29 -3.36
N ASP A 6 -2.86 13.37 -2.64
CA ASP A 6 -1.49 13.75 -2.26
C ASP A 6 -1.09 13.25 -0.87
N THR A 7 -2.05 12.85 -0.07
CA THR A 7 -1.88 12.33 1.28
C THR A 7 -3.08 11.46 1.65
N LEU A 8 -2.95 10.68 2.71
CA LEU A 8 -4.05 9.92 3.30
C LEU A 8 -4.44 10.55 4.63
N PRO A 9 -5.47 11.41 4.65
CA PRO A 9 -5.88 12.07 5.89
C PRO A 9 -6.38 11.08 6.94
N GLY A 10 -6.11 11.36 8.21
CA GLY A 10 -6.66 10.61 9.32
C GLY A 10 -8.18 10.56 9.26
N GLY A 11 -8.76 9.43 9.60
CA GLY A 11 -10.21 9.22 9.58
C GLY A 11 -10.81 8.82 8.22
N THR A 12 -10.04 8.85 7.13
CA THR A 12 -10.49 8.42 5.80
C THR A 12 -10.16 6.95 5.53
N PHE A 13 -9.22 6.39 6.24
CA PHE A 13 -8.81 5.00 6.16
C PHE A 13 -8.72 4.39 7.54
N ILE A 14 -8.99 3.11 7.63
CA ILE A 14 -8.91 2.36 8.89
C ILE A 14 -7.99 1.16 8.70
N SER A 15 -7.07 0.96 9.62
CA SER A 15 -6.26 -0.25 9.73
C SER A 15 -6.85 -1.14 10.82
N ILE A 16 -7.05 -2.40 10.48
CA ILE A 16 -7.54 -3.43 11.39
C ILE A 16 -6.52 -4.57 11.40
N HIS A 17 -5.92 -4.83 12.53
CA HIS A 17 -4.91 -5.87 12.66
C HIS A 17 -4.81 -6.36 14.11
N GLY A 18 -4.74 -7.68 14.30
CA GLY A 18 -4.62 -8.28 15.64
C GLY A 18 -3.20 -8.36 16.18
N GLY A 19 -2.19 -8.07 15.39
CA GLY A 19 -0.78 -8.28 15.74
C GLY A 19 0.04 -7.02 16.03
N PHE A 20 -0.50 -5.83 15.82
CA PHE A 20 0.18 -4.57 16.16
C PHE A 20 -0.82 -3.48 16.58
N ASN A 21 -0.29 -2.45 17.21
CA ASN A 21 -1.10 -1.31 17.62
C ASN A 21 -1.44 -0.41 16.42
N THR A 22 -2.71 -0.42 16.02
CA THR A 22 -3.20 0.32 14.86
C THR A 22 -3.46 1.81 15.11
N VAL A 23 -3.35 2.28 16.35
CA VAL A 23 -3.66 3.68 16.71
C VAL A 23 -2.86 4.67 15.90
N PHE A 24 -1.54 4.47 15.81
CA PHE A 24 -0.65 5.38 15.08
C PHE A 24 -0.92 5.42 13.58
N VAL A 25 -1.28 4.28 12.99
CA VAL A 25 -1.63 4.20 11.56
C VAL A 25 -3.00 4.84 11.31
N ASN A 26 -3.95 4.68 12.21
CA ASN A 26 -5.28 5.27 12.07
C ASN A 26 -5.27 6.79 12.28
N GLU A 27 -4.34 7.29 13.10
CA GLU A 27 -4.12 8.74 13.22
C GLU A 27 -3.57 9.35 11.92
N ASP A 28 -2.67 8.65 11.29
CA ASP A 28 -2.02 9.09 10.05
C ASP A 28 -1.70 7.88 9.17
N PRO A 29 -2.60 7.54 8.24
CA PRO A 29 -2.41 6.40 7.34
C PRO A 29 -1.15 6.46 6.47
N ASP A 30 -0.61 7.65 6.20
CA ASP A 30 0.66 7.80 5.48
C ASP A 30 1.85 7.15 6.21
N ARG A 31 1.73 6.89 7.50
CA ARG A 31 2.75 6.14 8.26
C ARG A 31 2.91 4.69 7.80
N MET A 32 1.86 4.11 7.25
CA MET A 32 1.88 2.75 6.71
C MET A 32 2.00 2.74 5.19
N LEU A 33 1.19 3.53 4.52
CA LEU A 33 1.17 3.67 3.09
C LEU A 33 1.59 5.10 2.74
N ALA A 34 2.87 5.30 2.52
CA ALA A 34 3.53 6.61 2.42
C ALA A 34 3.17 7.36 1.13
N VAL A 35 1.89 7.67 0.93
CA VAL A 35 1.39 8.37 -0.27
C VAL A 35 1.97 9.76 -0.37
N ASP A 36 2.05 10.49 0.73
CA ASP A 36 2.63 11.83 0.79
C ASP A 36 4.07 11.85 0.29
N ALA A 37 4.92 10.96 0.80
CA ALA A 37 6.32 10.84 0.39
C ALA A 37 6.45 10.40 -1.07
N LEU A 38 5.64 9.43 -1.50
CA LEU A 38 5.67 8.95 -2.88
C LEU A 38 5.19 10.01 -3.87
N ARG A 39 4.19 10.81 -3.52
CA ARG A 39 3.74 11.95 -4.34
C ARG A 39 4.82 13.02 -4.43
N GLN A 40 5.57 13.26 -3.37
CA GLN A 40 6.70 14.17 -3.41
C GLN A 40 7.78 13.68 -4.38
N LEU A 41 8.15 12.40 -4.32
CA LEU A 41 9.11 11.81 -5.25
C LEU A 41 8.64 11.89 -6.71
N GLU A 42 7.35 11.72 -6.95
CA GLU A 42 6.74 11.91 -8.26
C GLU A 42 6.89 13.35 -8.75
N ARG A 43 6.60 14.34 -7.90
CA ARG A 43 6.78 15.77 -8.23
C ARG A 43 8.24 16.15 -8.49
N GLU A 44 9.17 15.51 -7.79
CA GLU A 44 10.61 15.73 -7.97
C GLU A 44 11.20 14.98 -9.17
N GLY A 45 10.41 14.13 -9.84
CA GLY A 45 10.87 13.35 -10.98
C GLY A 45 11.71 12.13 -10.63
N GLU A 46 11.79 11.74 -9.35
CA GLU A 46 12.53 10.56 -8.90
C GLU A 46 11.81 9.26 -9.28
N ILE A 47 10.48 9.30 -9.35
CA ILE A 47 9.64 8.25 -9.92
C ILE A 47 8.77 8.84 -11.01
N ALA A 48 8.46 8.06 -12.04
CA ALA A 48 7.67 8.52 -13.17
C ALA A 48 6.21 8.78 -12.81
N GLY A 49 5.65 7.97 -11.92
CA GLY A 49 4.28 8.09 -11.46
C GLY A 49 3.98 7.09 -10.37
N LEU A 50 2.94 7.37 -9.60
CA LEU A 50 2.39 6.48 -8.60
C LEU A 50 1.14 5.82 -9.16
N HIS A 51 1.09 4.48 -9.11
CA HIS A 51 -0.08 3.72 -9.55
C HIS A 51 -1.31 4.08 -8.69
N ASP A 52 -2.48 4.12 -9.32
CA ASP A 52 -3.70 4.57 -8.64
C ASP A 52 -4.21 3.60 -7.57
N ASP A 53 -3.89 2.32 -7.70
CA ASP A 53 -4.38 1.31 -6.77
C ASP A 53 -3.26 0.74 -5.90
N PHE A 54 -3.60 0.42 -4.67
CA PHE A 54 -2.76 -0.38 -3.79
C PHE A 54 -3.48 -1.68 -3.43
N LEU A 55 -2.71 -2.69 -3.07
CA LEU A 55 -3.20 -4.01 -2.71
C LEU A 55 -2.98 -4.26 -1.22
N SER A 56 -3.94 -4.92 -0.60
CA SER A 56 -3.87 -5.21 0.83
C SER A 56 -4.37 -6.62 1.11
N THR A 57 -3.69 -7.33 2.01
CA THR A 57 -4.12 -8.62 2.53
C THR A 57 -4.71 -8.46 3.92
N CYS A 58 -5.32 -9.54 4.42
CA CYS A 58 -5.71 -9.62 5.82
C CYS A 58 -4.47 -9.49 6.72
N GLY A 59 -4.67 -9.12 7.97
CA GLY A 59 -3.62 -8.98 8.97
C GLY A 59 -2.88 -10.28 9.24
N ASN A 60 -2.75 -10.68 10.48
CA ASN A 60 -2.03 -11.90 10.87
C ASN A 60 -2.84 -13.18 10.57
N GLY A 61 -2.14 -14.33 10.56
CA GLY A 61 -2.77 -15.65 10.48
C GLY A 61 -3.17 -16.11 9.08
N GLY A 62 -2.68 -15.48 8.03
CA GLY A 62 -2.89 -15.96 6.67
C GLY A 62 -2.19 -17.31 6.43
N ALA A 63 -2.90 -18.28 5.83
CA ALA A 63 -2.30 -19.57 5.47
C ALA A 63 -1.21 -19.37 4.41
N PHE A 64 -0.07 -19.99 4.61
CA PHE A 64 1.11 -19.82 3.75
C PHE A 64 0.82 -20.08 2.27
N GLU A 65 0.12 -21.16 1.95
CA GLU A 65 -0.21 -21.49 0.56
C GLU A 65 -1.18 -20.48 -0.06
N THR A 66 -2.18 -20.04 0.70
CA THR A 66 -3.16 -19.04 0.27
C THR A 66 -2.47 -17.70 -0.01
N MET A 67 -1.60 -17.27 0.91
CA MET A 67 -0.86 -16.00 0.75
C MET A 67 0.10 -16.08 -0.43
N GLY A 68 0.77 -17.21 -0.63
CA GLY A 68 1.62 -17.43 -1.80
C GLY A 68 0.85 -17.38 -3.12
N GLY A 69 -0.36 -17.93 -3.14
CA GLY A 69 -1.27 -17.84 -4.30
C GLY A 69 -1.69 -16.43 -4.63
N ILE A 70 -2.08 -15.67 -3.60
CA ILE A 70 -2.42 -14.24 -3.74
C ILE A 70 -1.21 -13.45 -4.27
N GLY A 71 -0.03 -13.66 -3.70
CA GLY A 71 1.19 -12.99 -4.12
C GLY A 71 1.52 -13.23 -5.60
N ARG A 72 1.40 -14.48 -6.04
CA ARG A 72 1.61 -14.82 -7.46
C ARG A 72 0.58 -14.16 -8.38
N ALA A 73 -0.69 -14.15 -7.99
CA ALA A 73 -1.74 -13.49 -8.76
C ALA A 73 -1.49 -11.98 -8.86
N TRP A 74 -1.15 -11.34 -7.76
CA TRP A 74 -0.83 -9.92 -7.72
C TRP A 74 0.41 -9.57 -8.54
N ALA A 75 1.44 -10.40 -8.48
CA ALA A 75 2.65 -10.18 -9.27
C ALA A 75 2.36 -10.16 -10.78
N LYS A 76 1.48 -11.05 -11.25
CA LYS A 76 1.05 -11.08 -12.65
C LYS A 76 0.25 -9.84 -13.02
N GLU A 77 -0.68 -9.42 -12.17
CA GLU A 77 -1.51 -8.25 -12.38
C GLU A 77 -0.66 -6.97 -12.40
N ILE A 78 0.22 -6.79 -11.44
CA ILE A 78 1.12 -5.65 -11.33
C ILE A 78 2.02 -5.57 -12.57
N LYS A 79 2.61 -6.69 -12.97
CA LYS A 79 3.46 -6.75 -14.17
C LYS A 79 2.68 -6.41 -15.44
N ALA A 80 1.45 -6.90 -15.57
CA ALA A 80 0.59 -6.62 -16.71
C ALA A 80 0.18 -5.14 -16.78
N SER A 81 0.09 -4.44 -15.64
CA SER A 81 -0.26 -3.03 -15.57
C SER A 81 0.89 -2.07 -15.89
N GLY A 82 2.11 -2.59 -16.16
CA GLY A 82 3.26 -1.79 -16.54
C GLY A 82 4.01 -1.16 -15.35
N VAL A 83 3.71 -1.57 -14.13
CA VAL A 83 4.42 -1.13 -12.93
C VAL A 83 5.85 -1.69 -12.92
N SER A 84 6.83 -0.84 -12.68
CA SER A 84 8.26 -1.21 -12.69
C SER A 84 8.87 -1.33 -11.29
N GLY A 85 8.20 -0.85 -10.26
CA GLY A 85 8.67 -0.95 -8.88
C GLY A 85 7.50 -1.06 -7.91
N VAL A 86 7.71 -1.73 -6.78
CA VAL A 86 6.69 -1.96 -5.77
C VAL A 86 7.27 -1.68 -4.39
N VAL A 87 6.53 -0.97 -3.55
CA VAL A 87 6.83 -0.78 -2.14
C VAL A 87 5.98 -1.78 -1.34
N LEU A 88 6.63 -2.55 -0.48
CA LEU A 88 5.99 -3.59 0.33
C LEU A 88 6.05 -3.23 1.82
N PRO A 89 5.15 -2.39 2.31
CA PRO A 89 5.07 -2.15 3.75
C PRO A 89 4.52 -3.41 4.46
N ALA A 90 5.11 -3.72 5.58
CA ALA A 90 4.72 -4.87 6.40
C ALA A 90 4.72 -4.51 7.88
N THR A 91 3.97 -5.26 8.65
CA THR A 91 3.89 -5.11 10.11
C THR A 91 4.42 -6.32 10.84
#